data_a3528ee872d534a7a7a8e95b694db36a
#
_entry.id   a3528ee872d534a7a7a8e95b694db36a
#
_cell.length_a   1.000
_cell.length_b   1.000
_cell.length_c   1.000
_cell.angle_alpha   90.00
_cell.angle_beta   90.00
_cell.angle_gamma   90.00
#
_symmetry.space_group_name_H-M   'P 1'
#
loop_
_entity.id
_entity.type
_entity.pdbx_description
1 polymer ?
#
loop_
_entity_poly.entity_id
_entity_poly.type
_entity_poly.pdbx_seq_one_letter_code
_entity_poly.pdbx_strand_id
1 'polypeptide(L)'
;MGKSGAHRGVARLNVEPAAILAALPDPVLVVDTANRLRYANAAAEQFFASSAASLNGLPLDHMLPADSPVMALIDSVRRTGHSVSEHGVLIESPRLRSHTVTIQATPVAEDRRDVVVLLQQRSMADKIDRQLTHRNAARSVTAMAAMLAHEVKNPLSGIRGAAQLLEENAAQPDRELTHLICDEADRICALVDRMEVFSDRRPIERSPVNIHEVLDRARLLAQNGFARHVRFVADYDPSLPPVHGNRDLLIQIFLNLVKNAAEAVPAQGGEIQLATAYQHGVRLAVPGSDERVHLPLVVSIIDNGEGVPEDLRAHLFDPFVTTKHNGTGLGLALVAKVVNDHGGVIEFDSQPRRTVFRVCLPMAAQLISEAA
;
A
#
# COMPACT_ATOMS: atom_id res chain seq x y z
N MET A 1 56.19 39.83 -12.40
CA MET A 1 55.82 38.46 -12.79
C MET A 1 54.40 38.20 -12.26
N GLY A 2 53.44 38.30 -13.17
CA GLY A 2 52.02 38.21 -12.85
C GLY A 2 51.57 36.74 -12.70
N LYS A 3 50.65 36.49 -11.77
CA LYS A 3 49.85 35.28 -11.76
C LYS A 3 48.40 35.68 -11.99
N SER A 4 48.00 35.48 -13.22
CA SER A 4 46.61 35.52 -13.67
C SER A 4 45.83 34.39 -12.99
N GLY A 5 44.90 34.74 -12.10
CA GLY A 5 43.91 33.82 -11.56
C GLY A 5 42.75 33.66 -12.56
N ALA A 6 42.68 32.52 -13.20
CA ALA A 6 41.56 32.16 -14.06
C ALA A 6 40.30 31.92 -13.24
N HIS A 7 39.38 32.88 -13.25
CA HIS A 7 38.00 32.65 -12.87
C HIS A 7 37.38 31.63 -13.84
N ARG A 8 37.18 30.40 -13.41
CA ARG A 8 36.33 29.44 -14.14
C ARG A 8 34.91 30.00 -14.19
N GLY A 9 34.50 30.47 -15.33
CA GLY A 9 33.14 30.91 -15.62
C GLY A 9 32.19 29.72 -15.36
N VAL A 10 31.28 29.89 -14.40
CA VAL A 10 30.13 29.02 -14.26
C VAL A 10 29.31 29.15 -15.54
N ALA A 11 29.20 28.07 -16.30
CA ALA A 11 28.37 28.01 -17.48
C ALA A 11 26.93 28.41 -17.07
N ARG A 12 26.45 29.55 -17.57
CA ARG A 12 25.06 29.95 -17.39
C ARG A 12 24.20 28.94 -18.11
N LEU A 13 23.47 28.15 -17.38
CA LEU A 13 22.41 27.31 -17.94
C LEU A 13 21.43 28.26 -18.67
N ASN A 14 21.37 28.11 -19.99
CA ASN A 14 20.52 28.94 -20.86
C ASN A 14 19.09 28.40 -20.92
N VAL A 15 18.57 27.95 -19.76
CA VAL A 15 17.21 27.44 -19.61
C VAL A 15 16.42 28.44 -18.79
N GLU A 16 15.29 28.90 -19.32
CA GLU A 16 14.40 29.79 -18.60
C GLU A 16 13.85 29.15 -17.32
N PRO A 17 13.84 29.85 -16.17
CA PRO A 17 13.31 29.30 -14.91
C PRO A 17 11.87 28.81 -15.03
N ALA A 18 11.06 29.45 -15.86
CA ALA A 18 9.69 29.02 -16.15
C ALA A 18 9.62 27.63 -16.79
N ALA A 19 10.56 27.32 -17.72
CA ALA A 19 10.64 26.02 -18.35
C ALA A 19 11.06 24.93 -17.36
N ILE A 20 11.94 25.24 -16.41
CA ILE A 20 12.33 24.33 -15.34
C ILE A 20 11.11 24.00 -14.45
N LEU A 21 10.38 25.03 -14.01
CA LEU A 21 9.18 24.86 -13.17
C LEU A 21 8.08 24.06 -13.91
N ALA A 22 7.91 24.31 -15.21
CA ALA A 22 6.93 23.58 -16.03
C ALA A 22 7.29 22.10 -16.21
N ALA A 23 8.58 21.76 -16.20
CA ALA A 23 9.08 20.38 -16.36
C ALA A 23 9.07 19.57 -15.07
N LEU A 24 8.81 20.18 -13.89
CA LEU A 24 8.72 19.45 -12.63
C LEU A 24 7.53 18.51 -12.64
N PRO A 25 7.72 17.23 -12.24
CA PRO A 25 6.66 16.23 -12.22
C PRO A 25 5.66 16.42 -11.08
N ASP A 26 6.05 17.16 -10.02
CA ASP A 26 5.20 17.44 -8.90
C ASP A 26 4.39 18.74 -9.12
N PRO A 27 3.12 18.81 -8.67
CA PRO A 27 2.33 20.04 -8.69
C PRO A 27 3.00 21.16 -7.92
N VAL A 28 3.27 22.28 -8.60
CA VAL A 28 3.81 23.52 -8.02
C VAL A 28 2.79 24.62 -8.19
N LEU A 29 2.45 25.26 -7.07
CA LEU A 29 1.56 26.42 -7.00
C LEU A 29 2.30 27.60 -6.39
N VAL A 30 2.00 28.81 -6.85
CA VAL A 30 2.41 30.06 -6.16
C VAL A 30 1.16 30.81 -5.76
N VAL A 31 1.08 31.15 -4.47
CA VAL A 31 -0.07 31.79 -3.85
C VAL A 31 0.33 33.18 -3.34
N ASP A 32 -0.44 34.20 -3.69
CA ASP A 32 -0.22 35.58 -3.23
C ASP A 32 -0.75 35.85 -1.81
N THR A 33 -0.55 37.07 -1.34
CA THR A 33 -0.96 37.49 0.02
C THR A 33 -2.47 37.44 0.26
N ALA A 34 -3.29 37.41 -0.81
CA ALA A 34 -4.74 37.30 -0.74
C ALA A 34 -5.24 35.86 -0.94
N ASN A 35 -4.36 34.87 -0.81
CA ASN A 35 -4.64 33.46 -1.09
C ASN A 35 -5.13 33.20 -2.51
N ARG A 36 -4.68 34.00 -3.49
CA ARG A 36 -4.98 33.77 -4.89
C ARG A 36 -3.83 33.09 -5.60
N LEU A 37 -4.18 32.16 -6.47
CA LEU A 37 -3.20 31.46 -7.27
C LEU A 37 -2.58 32.40 -8.32
N ARG A 38 -1.27 32.53 -8.30
CA ARG A 38 -0.48 33.31 -9.29
C ARG A 38 0.18 32.45 -10.36
N TYR A 39 0.48 31.21 -10.01
CA TYR A 39 1.14 30.28 -10.92
C TYR A 39 0.74 28.85 -10.59
N ALA A 40 0.56 28.05 -11.63
CA ALA A 40 0.41 26.61 -11.59
C ALA A 40 1.23 26.00 -12.74
N ASN A 41 2.03 24.96 -12.45
CA ASN A 41 2.74 24.23 -13.49
C ASN A 41 1.85 23.17 -14.16
N ALA A 42 2.34 22.51 -15.21
CA ALA A 42 1.61 21.47 -15.94
C ALA A 42 1.17 20.29 -15.05
N ALA A 43 1.98 19.92 -14.05
CA ALA A 43 1.60 18.89 -13.09
C ALA A 43 0.44 19.32 -12.19
N ALA A 44 0.37 20.62 -11.83
CA ALA A 44 -0.75 21.15 -11.07
C ALA A 44 -2.03 21.19 -11.92
N GLU A 45 -1.96 21.49 -13.21
CA GLU A 45 -3.11 21.42 -14.12
C GLU A 45 -3.71 20.00 -14.14
N GLN A 46 -2.86 18.98 -14.23
CA GLN A 46 -3.26 17.58 -14.21
C GLN A 46 -3.84 17.19 -12.84
N PHE A 47 -3.19 17.62 -11.76
CA PHE A 47 -3.62 17.32 -10.39
C PHE A 47 -5.00 17.90 -10.10
N PHE A 48 -5.26 19.14 -10.49
CA PHE A 48 -6.55 19.83 -10.27
C PHE A 48 -7.56 19.62 -11.41
N ALA A 49 -7.22 18.86 -12.43
CA ALA A 49 -8.04 18.66 -13.63
C ALA A 49 -8.56 19.97 -14.23
N SER A 50 -7.73 21.02 -14.23
CA SER A 50 -8.10 22.38 -14.65
C SER A 50 -6.88 23.08 -15.27
N SER A 51 -7.11 23.86 -16.35
CA SER A 51 -6.02 24.56 -17.01
C SER A 51 -5.44 25.69 -16.15
N ALA A 52 -4.14 26.02 -16.29
CA ALA A 52 -3.50 27.14 -15.60
C ALA A 52 -4.22 28.45 -15.83
N ALA A 53 -4.76 28.68 -17.04
CA ALA A 53 -5.56 29.86 -17.36
C ALA A 53 -6.83 29.97 -16.52
N SER A 54 -7.44 28.83 -16.18
CA SER A 54 -8.64 28.78 -15.34
C SER A 54 -8.31 28.85 -13.85
N LEU A 55 -7.10 28.40 -13.48
CA LEU A 55 -6.64 28.37 -12.07
C LEU A 55 -6.08 29.74 -11.62
N ASN A 56 -5.37 30.45 -12.52
CA ASN A 56 -4.73 31.72 -12.19
C ASN A 56 -5.75 32.80 -11.78
N GLY A 57 -5.47 33.45 -10.64
CA GLY A 57 -6.32 34.45 -10.03
C GLY A 57 -7.47 33.92 -9.20
N LEU A 58 -7.72 32.58 -9.22
CA LEU A 58 -8.73 31.99 -8.33
C LEU A 58 -8.25 32.02 -6.87
N PRO A 59 -9.15 32.32 -5.93
CA PRO A 59 -8.89 32.09 -4.52
C PRO A 59 -8.70 30.58 -4.24
N LEU A 60 -7.77 30.25 -3.36
CA LEU A 60 -7.41 28.87 -3.05
C LEU A 60 -8.56 28.08 -2.39
N ASP A 61 -9.45 28.76 -1.68
CA ASP A 61 -10.66 28.21 -1.06
C ASP A 61 -11.72 27.75 -2.08
N HIS A 62 -11.62 28.18 -3.34
CA HIS A 62 -12.44 27.64 -4.43
C HIS A 62 -11.93 26.27 -4.95
N MET A 63 -10.69 25.94 -4.64
CA MET A 63 -10.03 24.71 -5.08
C MET A 63 -9.91 23.68 -3.96
N LEU A 64 -9.73 24.15 -2.74
CA LEU A 64 -9.52 23.35 -1.54
C LEU A 64 -10.50 23.80 -0.45
N PRO A 65 -11.00 22.89 0.39
CA PRO A 65 -11.83 23.27 1.55
C PRO A 65 -11.14 24.30 2.44
N ALA A 66 -11.90 25.20 3.05
CA ALA A 66 -11.36 26.26 3.90
C ALA A 66 -10.63 25.73 5.15
N ASP A 67 -10.97 24.52 5.59
CA ASP A 67 -10.34 23.77 6.67
C ASP A 67 -9.18 22.89 6.19
N SER A 68 -8.77 23.03 4.92
CA SER A 68 -7.65 22.27 4.36
C SER A 68 -6.35 22.59 5.10
N PRO A 69 -5.55 21.56 5.46
CA PRO A 69 -4.22 21.74 6.04
C PRO A 69 -3.29 22.64 5.22
N VAL A 70 -3.51 22.72 3.90
CA VAL A 70 -2.75 23.60 2.99
C VAL A 70 -2.86 25.06 3.40
N MET A 71 -4.06 25.52 3.81
CA MET A 71 -4.30 26.89 4.24
C MET A 71 -3.54 27.21 5.54
N ALA A 72 -3.59 26.30 6.50
CA ALA A 72 -2.88 26.44 7.78
C ALA A 72 -1.35 26.49 7.59
N LEU A 73 -0.81 25.69 6.64
CA LEU A 73 0.60 25.69 6.28
C LEU A 73 1.05 27.01 5.66
N ILE A 74 0.28 27.55 4.70
CA ILE A 74 0.55 28.85 4.08
C ILE A 74 0.61 29.96 5.13
N ASP A 75 -0.35 29.98 6.06
CA ASP A 75 -0.38 30.97 7.14
C ASP A 75 0.79 30.79 8.12
N SER A 76 1.19 29.56 8.38
CA SER A 76 2.38 29.27 9.20
C SER A 76 3.66 29.79 8.54
N VAL A 77 3.85 29.56 7.25
CA VAL A 77 5.01 30.06 6.47
C VAL A 77 5.07 31.58 6.48
N ARG A 78 3.93 32.25 6.28
CA ARG A 78 3.87 33.74 6.32
C ARG A 78 4.20 34.30 7.68
N ARG A 79 3.78 33.61 8.73
CA ARG A 79 4.02 34.06 10.12
C ARG A 79 5.47 33.82 10.56
N THR A 80 6.05 32.66 10.16
CA THR A 80 7.38 32.26 10.62
C THR A 80 8.51 32.68 9.67
N GLY A 81 8.19 32.93 8.39
CA GLY A 81 9.19 33.21 7.34
C GLY A 81 10.05 32.01 6.96
N HIS A 82 9.74 30.81 7.48
CA HIS A 82 10.48 29.58 7.21
C HIS A 82 9.65 28.58 6.42
N SER A 83 10.35 27.72 5.66
CA SER A 83 9.71 26.59 4.96
C SER A 83 9.12 25.59 5.96
N VAL A 84 7.91 25.13 5.69
CA VAL A 84 7.23 24.11 6.49
C VAL A 84 6.86 22.95 5.59
N SER A 85 7.00 21.72 6.09
CA SER A 85 6.61 20.51 5.39
C SER A 85 5.69 19.69 6.29
N GLU A 86 4.60 19.17 5.70
CA GLU A 86 3.66 18.27 6.36
C GLU A 86 3.42 17.03 5.50
N HIS A 87 3.52 15.86 6.12
CA HIS A 87 3.48 14.58 5.43
C HIS A 87 2.13 13.89 5.64
N GLY A 88 1.66 13.18 4.59
CA GLY A 88 0.46 12.36 4.71
C GLY A 88 -0.85 13.15 4.76
N VAL A 89 -0.85 14.36 4.23
CA VAL A 89 -2.02 15.23 4.19
C VAL A 89 -2.98 14.73 3.12
N LEU A 90 -4.24 14.55 3.51
CA LEU A 90 -5.32 14.23 2.58
C LEU A 90 -5.84 15.54 1.96
N ILE A 91 -5.80 15.59 0.63
CA ILE A 91 -6.44 16.67 -0.13
C ILE A 91 -7.68 16.10 -0.80
N GLU A 92 -8.83 16.67 -0.47
CA GLU A 92 -10.13 16.37 -1.09
C GLU A 92 -10.73 17.65 -1.68
N SER A 93 -11.34 17.53 -2.85
CA SER A 93 -12.11 18.60 -3.47
C SER A 93 -13.27 17.96 -4.25
N PRO A 94 -14.38 18.68 -4.46
CA PRO A 94 -15.50 18.19 -5.26
C PRO A 94 -15.13 17.73 -6.68
N ARG A 95 -13.98 18.17 -7.20
CA ARG A 95 -13.43 17.81 -8.51
C ARG A 95 -12.23 16.90 -8.45
N LEU A 96 -11.64 16.71 -7.27
CA LEU A 96 -10.46 15.88 -7.03
C LEU A 96 -10.89 14.59 -6.34
N ARG A 97 -10.39 13.46 -6.87
CA ARG A 97 -10.33 12.24 -6.06
C ARG A 97 -9.42 12.52 -4.87
N SER A 98 -9.73 11.94 -3.71
CA SER A 98 -8.91 12.01 -2.51
C SER A 98 -7.44 11.61 -2.79
N HIS A 99 -6.50 12.52 -2.54
CA HIS A 99 -5.06 12.30 -2.74
C HIS A 99 -4.31 12.53 -1.43
N THR A 100 -3.51 11.54 -1.02
CA THR A 100 -2.57 11.72 0.09
C THR A 100 -1.25 12.26 -0.45
N VAL A 101 -0.88 13.46 0.00
CA VAL A 101 0.32 14.17 -0.46
C VAL A 101 1.21 14.58 0.70
N THR A 102 2.48 14.81 0.42
CA THR A 102 3.35 15.62 1.25
C THR A 102 3.28 17.05 0.73
N ILE A 103 2.94 18.00 1.60
CA ILE A 103 2.87 19.43 1.26
C ILE A 103 4.15 20.07 1.76
N GLN A 104 4.83 20.78 0.89
CA GLN A 104 5.93 21.65 1.26
C GLN A 104 5.58 23.09 0.88
N ALA A 105 5.54 23.98 1.85
CA ALA A 105 5.29 25.39 1.63
C ALA A 105 6.56 26.21 1.96
N THR A 106 6.93 27.13 1.07
CA THR A 106 8.19 27.90 1.16
C THR A 106 7.93 29.37 0.75
N PRO A 107 8.43 30.38 1.48
CA PRO A 107 8.30 31.78 1.06
C PRO A 107 9.14 32.05 -0.20
N VAL A 108 8.61 32.84 -1.14
CA VAL A 108 9.32 33.15 -2.41
C VAL A 108 10.50 34.11 -2.18
N ALA A 109 10.35 35.09 -1.30
CA ALA A 109 11.39 36.03 -0.90
C ALA A 109 11.04 36.67 0.44
N GLU A 110 12.04 37.23 1.15
CA GLU A 110 11.87 37.84 2.48
C GLU A 110 10.84 38.97 2.52
N ASP A 111 10.73 39.76 1.42
CA ASP A 111 9.83 40.93 1.34
C ASP A 111 8.48 40.62 0.68
N ARG A 112 8.33 39.48 0.02
CA ARG A 112 7.08 39.09 -0.62
C ARG A 112 6.47 37.95 0.15
N ARG A 113 5.26 38.17 0.67
CA ARG A 113 4.49 37.15 1.38
C ARG A 113 3.85 36.11 0.45
N ASP A 114 4.36 36.00 -0.79
CA ASP A 114 3.98 34.96 -1.72
C ASP A 114 4.59 33.64 -1.27
N VAL A 115 3.84 32.55 -1.36
CA VAL A 115 4.24 31.23 -0.91
C VAL A 115 4.21 30.25 -2.08
N VAL A 116 5.31 29.54 -2.28
CA VAL A 116 5.36 28.36 -3.16
C VAL A 116 4.83 27.17 -2.38
N VAL A 117 3.87 26.47 -2.94
CA VAL A 117 3.35 25.22 -2.43
C VAL A 117 3.68 24.10 -3.41
N LEU A 118 4.41 23.10 -2.94
CA LEU A 118 4.74 21.88 -3.66
C LEU A 118 3.90 20.75 -3.06
N LEU A 119 3.16 20.04 -3.92
CA LEU A 119 2.34 18.90 -3.53
C LEU A 119 3.02 17.62 -4.05
N GLN A 120 3.83 16.98 -3.24
CA GLN A 120 4.44 15.71 -3.61
C GLN A 120 3.44 14.57 -3.39
N GLN A 121 2.96 14.01 -4.47
CA GLN A 121 2.31 12.71 -4.38
C GLN A 121 3.38 11.71 -3.94
N ARG A 122 3.10 10.92 -2.88
CA ARG A 122 4.03 9.84 -2.49
C ARG A 122 4.34 9.00 -3.72
N SER A 123 5.57 9.13 -4.18
CA SER A 123 6.05 8.39 -5.35
C SER A 123 5.99 6.89 -5.04
N MET A 124 5.61 6.11 -6.06
CA MET A 124 5.68 4.66 -6.01
C MET A 124 7.09 4.18 -5.62
N ALA A 125 8.14 4.94 -5.96
CA ALA A 125 9.52 4.64 -5.61
C ALA A 125 9.79 4.65 -4.10
N ASP A 126 9.27 5.64 -3.35
CA ASP A 126 9.41 5.70 -1.88
C ASP A 126 8.65 4.56 -1.19
N LYS A 127 7.53 4.13 -1.81
CA LYS A 127 6.74 3.01 -1.35
C LYS A 127 7.47 1.68 -1.60
N ILE A 128 8.15 1.56 -2.74
CA ILE A 128 8.96 0.40 -3.14
C ILE A 128 10.17 0.24 -2.23
N ASP A 129 10.87 1.31 -1.88
CA ASP A 129 12.07 1.25 -1.03
C ASP A 129 11.73 0.73 0.38
N ARG A 130 10.59 1.13 0.93
CA ARG A 130 10.06 0.56 2.18
C ARG A 130 9.70 -0.92 2.04
N GLN A 131 9.10 -1.34 0.93
CA GLN A 131 8.80 -2.75 0.67
C GLN A 131 10.08 -3.60 0.52
N LEU A 132 11.16 -3.05 -0.06
CA LEU A 132 12.44 -3.74 -0.15
C LEU A 132 13.06 -3.96 1.25
N THR A 133 12.88 -3.02 2.17
CA THR A 133 13.32 -3.16 3.57
C THR A 133 12.51 -4.25 4.29
N HIS A 134 11.18 -4.29 4.13
CA HIS A 134 10.31 -5.35 4.64
C HIS A 134 10.63 -6.72 4.01
N ARG A 135 11.05 -6.75 2.74
CA ARG A 135 11.51 -7.96 2.04
C ARG A 135 12.70 -8.64 2.70
N ASN A 136 13.65 -7.87 3.22
CA ASN A 136 14.85 -8.42 3.85
C ASN A 136 14.55 -8.98 5.26
N ALA A 137 13.69 -8.34 6.02
CA ALA A 137 13.22 -8.84 7.31
C ALA A 137 12.42 -10.14 7.15
N ALA A 138 11.47 -10.18 6.20
CA ALA A 138 10.70 -11.38 5.88
C ALA A 138 11.60 -12.55 5.42
N ARG A 139 12.66 -12.29 4.63
CA ARG A 139 13.58 -13.34 4.17
C ARG A 139 14.38 -14.02 5.29
N SER A 140 14.83 -13.27 6.30
CA SER A 140 15.57 -13.82 7.42
C SER A 140 14.68 -14.70 8.31
N VAL A 141 13.46 -14.26 8.58
CA VAL A 141 12.46 -15.05 9.33
C VAL A 141 12.05 -16.30 8.54
N THR A 142 11.93 -16.20 7.22
CA THR A 142 11.54 -17.29 6.33
C THR A 142 12.56 -18.45 6.33
N ALA A 143 13.86 -18.14 6.30
CA ALA A 143 14.91 -19.17 6.28
C ALA A 143 14.98 -19.96 7.60
N MET A 144 14.78 -19.30 8.73
CA MET A 144 14.70 -19.93 10.06
C MET A 144 13.38 -20.70 10.25
N ALA A 145 12.27 -20.18 9.75
CA ALA A 145 10.96 -20.79 9.89
C ALA A 145 10.86 -22.18 9.23
N ALA A 146 11.44 -22.37 8.05
CA ALA A 146 11.44 -23.67 7.37
C ALA A 146 12.20 -24.75 8.14
N MET A 147 13.36 -24.40 8.67
CA MET A 147 14.19 -25.33 9.44
C MET A 147 13.52 -25.71 10.76
N LEU A 148 12.94 -24.70 11.45
CA LEU A 148 12.24 -24.89 12.71
C LEU A 148 10.91 -25.63 12.54
N ALA A 149 10.23 -25.49 11.39
CA ALA A 149 8.94 -26.12 11.14
C ALA A 149 9.00 -27.66 11.28
N HIS A 150 9.95 -28.29 10.61
CA HIS A 150 10.13 -29.74 10.72
C HIS A 150 10.59 -30.18 12.12
N GLU A 151 11.49 -29.41 12.75
CA GLU A 151 12.01 -29.72 14.07
C GLU A 151 10.98 -29.51 15.18
N VAL A 152 9.99 -28.63 14.99
CA VAL A 152 8.89 -28.40 15.94
C VAL A 152 7.74 -29.39 15.72
N LYS A 153 7.40 -29.75 14.49
CA LYS A 153 6.34 -30.71 14.18
C LYS A 153 6.64 -32.12 14.75
N ASN A 154 7.89 -32.52 14.71
CA ASN A 154 8.30 -33.84 15.20
C ASN A 154 7.98 -34.04 16.70
N PRO A 155 8.44 -33.20 17.64
CA PRO A 155 8.07 -33.34 19.04
C PRO A 155 6.57 -33.16 19.31
N LEU A 156 5.88 -32.26 18.58
CA LEU A 156 4.45 -32.07 18.70
C LEU A 156 3.66 -33.32 18.31
N SER A 157 4.08 -34.02 17.23
CA SER A 157 3.50 -35.29 16.84
C SER A 157 3.69 -36.37 17.92
N GLY A 158 4.85 -36.37 18.59
CA GLY A 158 5.10 -37.24 19.75
C GLY A 158 4.20 -36.91 20.95
N ILE A 159 4.07 -35.62 21.30
CA ILE A 159 3.20 -35.17 22.40
C ILE A 159 1.74 -35.53 22.11
N ARG A 160 1.26 -35.28 20.89
CA ARG A 160 -0.09 -35.65 20.45
C ARG A 160 -0.32 -37.16 20.54
N GLY A 161 0.62 -37.96 20.01
CA GLY A 161 0.52 -39.42 20.07
C GLY A 161 0.48 -39.96 21.52
N ALA A 162 1.31 -39.39 22.40
CA ALA A 162 1.28 -39.74 23.84
C ALA A 162 -0.06 -39.36 24.52
N ALA A 163 -0.60 -38.18 24.20
CA ALA A 163 -1.90 -37.76 24.73
C ALA A 163 -3.04 -38.67 24.25
N GLN A 164 -3.02 -39.07 22.96
CA GLN A 164 -4.00 -40.02 22.40
C GLN A 164 -3.96 -41.40 23.09
N LEU A 165 -2.75 -41.93 23.33
CA LEU A 165 -2.59 -43.20 24.05
C LEU A 165 -3.07 -43.12 25.52
N LEU A 166 -2.82 -41.98 26.17
CA LEU A 166 -3.32 -41.77 27.53
C LEU A 166 -4.85 -41.68 27.56
N GLU A 167 -5.46 -41.08 26.55
CA GLU A 167 -6.91 -40.88 26.42
C GLU A 167 -7.67 -42.22 26.39
N GLU A 168 -7.11 -43.27 25.76
CA GLU A 168 -7.74 -44.61 25.65
C GLU A 168 -8.08 -45.19 27.03
N ASN A 169 -7.25 -44.91 28.05
CA ASN A 169 -7.40 -45.45 29.41
C ASN A 169 -7.76 -44.39 30.46
N ALA A 170 -7.99 -43.14 30.07
CA ALA A 170 -8.23 -42.03 30.99
C ALA A 170 -9.65 -42.00 31.54
N ALA A 171 -9.80 -41.61 32.82
CA ALA A 171 -11.08 -41.26 33.42
C ALA A 171 -11.61 -39.93 32.83
N GLN A 172 -12.92 -39.64 33.03
CA GLN A 172 -13.59 -38.50 32.44
C GLN A 172 -12.85 -37.14 32.61
N PRO A 173 -12.37 -36.75 33.81
CA PRO A 173 -11.66 -35.49 33.96
C PRO A 173 -10.30 -35.47 33.24
N ASP A 174 -9.61 -36.59 33.12
CA ASP A 174 -8.29 -36.71 32.44
C ASP A 174 -8.44 -36.69 30.91
N ARG A 175 -9.58 -37.14 30.37
CA ARG A 175 -9.91 -37.04 28.95
C ARG A 175 -10.03 -35.60 28.47
N GLU A 176 -10.59 -34.71 29.28
CA GLU A 176 -10.66 -33.29 28.94
C GLU A 176 -9.25 -32.69 28.81
N LEU A 177 -8.32 -33.10 29.66
CA LEU A 177 -6.93 -32.66 29.59
C LEU A 177 -6.18 -33.23 28.36
N THR A 178 -6.40 -34.52 28.03
CA THR A 178 -5.78 -35.11 26.84
C THR A 178 -6.31 -34.49 25.54
N HIS A 179 -7.62 -34.20 25.47
CA HIS A 179 -8.19 -33.44 24.37
C HIS A 179 -7.57 -32.06 24.23
N LEU A 180 -7.43 -31.30 25.34
CA LEU A 180 -6.80 -29.99 25.32
C LEU A 180 -5.36 -30.04 24.80
N ILE A 181 -4.59 -31.07 25.23
CA ILE A 181 -3.21 -31.27 24.73
C ILE A 181 -3.20 -31.55 23.23
N CYS A 182 -4.10 -32.37 22.71
CA CYS A 182 -4.21 -32.65 21.27
C CYS A 182 -4.60 -31.39 20.50
N ASP A 183 -5.59 -30.64 20.97
CA ASP A 183 -6.05 -29.42 20.33
C ASP A 183 -4.95 -28.35 20.27
N GLU A 184 -4.19 -28.16 21.36
CA GLU A 184 -3.07 -27.22 21.37
C GLU A 184 -1.90 -27.69 20.49
N ALA A 185 -1.61 -29.00 20.47
CA ALA A 185 -0.60 -29.54 19.55
C ALA A 185 -1.00 -29.32 18.09
N ASP A 186 -2.26 -29.58 17.73
CA ASP A 186 -2.79 -29.33 16.39
C ASP A 186 -2.80 -27.84 16.04
N ARG A 187 -3.12 -26.98 16.99
CA ARG A 187 -3.06 -25.53 16.83
C ARG A 187 -1.64 -25.05 16.54
N ILE A 188 -0.63 -25.56 17.28
CA ILE A 188 0.77 -25.20 17.04
C ILE A 188 1.24 -25.75 15.68
N CYS A 189 0.88 -27.00 15.32
CA CYS A 189 1.18 -27.53 13.99
C CYS A 189 0.59 -26.67 12.88
N ALA A 190 -0.65 -26.22 13.00
CA ALA A 190 -1.28 -25.32 12.03
C ALA A 190 -0.61 -23.94 11.93
N LEU A 191 -0.03 -23.42 13.03
CA LEU A 191 0.79 -22.19 12.99
C LEU A 191 2.10 -22.43 12.24
N VAL A 192 2.76 -23.57 12.51
CA VAL A 192 4.00 -23.97 11.86
C VAL A 192 3.79 -24.23 10.37
N ASP A 193 2.68 -24.88 9.96
CA ASP A 193 2.30 -25.06 8.55
C ASP A 193 2.17 -23.74 7.80
N ARG A 194 1.56 -22.73 8.42
CA ARG A 194 1.45 -21.38 7.85
C ARG A 194 2.82 -20.73 7.67
N MET A 195 3.80 -21.05 8.52
CA MET A 195 5.17 -20.58 8.38
C MET A 195 5.90 -21.23 7.21
N GLU A 196 5.63 -22.51 6.89
CA GLU A 196 6.22 -23.21 5.74
C GLU A 196 5.90 -22.54 4.41
N VAL A 197 4.70 -21.95 4.26
CA VAL A 197 4.33 -21.21 3.04
C VAL A 197 5.30 -20.05 2.77
N PHE A 198 5.90 -19.46 3.81
CA PHE A 198 6.92 -18.42 3.64
C PHE A 198 8.25 -18.96 3.11
N SER A 199 8.56 -20.22 3.37
CA SER A 199 9.83 -20.86 3.01
C SER A 199 9.84 -21.48 1.64
N ASP A 200 8.67 -21.71 1.03
CA ASP A 200 8.57 -22.28 -0.30
C ASP A 200 9.17 -21.33 -1.35
N ARG A 201 10.29 -21.75 -1.95
CA ARG A 201 11.02 -21.04 -3.00
C ARG A 201 10.75 -21.57 -4.39
N ARG A 202 9.88 -22.57 -4.52
CA ARG A 202 9.54 -23.11 -5.83
C ARG A 202 8.92 -22.02 -6.70
N PRO A 203 9.29 -21.94 -7.98
CA PRO A 203 8.65 -21.01 -8.91
C PRO A 203 7.14 -21.27 -8.92
N ILE A 204 6.36 -20.21 -8.80
CA ILE A 204 4.91 -20.31 -8.87
C ILE A 204 4.52 -20.57 -10.33
N GLU A 205 3.74 -21.61 -10.57
CA GLU A 205 3.10 -21.81 -11.87
C GLU A 205 2.08 -20.70 -12.11
N ARG A 206 2.28 -19.94 -13.17
CA ARG A 206 1.44 -18.79 -13.51
C ARG A 206 0.76 -19.04 -14.84
N SER A 207 -0.49 -18.60 -14.93
CA SER A 207 -1.31 -18.62 -16.13
C SER A 207 -2.09 -17.29 -16.28
N PRO A 208 -2.67 -17.00 -17.45
CA PRO A 208 -3.61 -15.90 -17.58
C PRO A 208 -4.84 -16.12 -16.68
N VAL A 209 -5.10 -15.22 -15.76
CA VAL A 209 -6.19 -15.29 -14.77
C VAL A 209 -7.06 -14.05 -14.87
N ASN A 210 -8.37 -14.24 -14.97
CA ASN A 210 -9.34 -13.15 -14.85
C ASN A 210 -9.45 -12.73 -13.38
N ILE A 211 -9.03 -11.51 -13.08
CA ILE A 211 -8.99 -11.01 -11.70
C ILE A 211 -10.38 -10.84 -11.09
N HIS A 212 -11.40 -10.55 -11.91
CA HIS A 212 -12.79 -10.39 -11.43
C HIS A 212 -13.36 -11.72 -10.94
N GLU A 213 -13.05 -12.84 -11.61
CA GLU A 213 -13.47 -14.17 -11.14
C GLU A 213 -12.81 -14.54 -9.79
N VAL A 214 -11.55 -14.13 -9.60
CA VAL A 214 -10.84 -14.32 -8.33
C VAL A 214 -11.49 -13.54 -7.21
N LEU A 215 -11.81 -12.25 -7.46
CA LEU A 215 -12.45 -11.38 -6.48
C LEU A 215 -13.87 -11.83 -6.15
N ASP A 216 -14.65 -12.23 -7.16
CA ASP A 216 -16.01 -12.76 -6.95
C ASP A 216 -15.98 -14.06 -6.15
N ARG A 217 -14.98 -14.93 -6.40
CA ARG A 217 -14.81 -16.15 -5.59
C ARG A 217 -14.46 -15.84 -4.15
N ALA A 218 -13.53 -14.91 -3.91
CA ALA A 218 -13.16 -14.47 -2.56
C ALA A 218 -14.36 -13.85 -1.82
N ARG A 219 -15.12 -12.97 -2.51
CA ARG A 219 -16.34 -12.36 -2.00
C ARG A 219 -17.38 -13.41 -1.61
N LEU A 220 -17.66 -14.35 -2.48
CA LEU A 220 -18.66 -15.40 -2.24
C LEU A 220 -18.28 -16.27 -1.03
N LEU A 221 -17.00 -16.65 -0.91
CA LEU A 221 -16.50 -17.41 0.24
C LEU A 221 -16.63 -16.61 1.55
N ALA A 222 -16.29 -15.31 1.52
CA ALA A 222 -16.41 -14.44 2.67
C ALA A 222 -17.87 -14.24 3.11
N GLN A 223 -18.78 -13.98 2.18
CA GLN A 223 -20.22 -13.78 2.43
C GLN A 223 -20.90 -15.04 3.02
N ASN A 224 -20.49 -16.22 2.58
CA ASN A 224 -21.02 -17.49 3.11
C ASN A 224 -20.33 -17.93 4.42
N GLY A 225 -19.18 -17.32 4.76
CA GLY A 225 -18.37 -17.64 5.93
C GLY A 225 -18.43 -16.53 6.99
N PHE A 226 -17.30 -15.86 7.15
CA PHE A 226 -17.01 -14.92 8.24
C PHE A 226 -17.58 -13.51 8.04
N ALA A 227 -17.96 -13.10 6.81
CA ALA A 227 -18.39 -11.73 6.49
C ALA A 227 -19.90 -11.64 6.14
N ARG A 228 -20.75 -12.45 6.78
CA ARG A 228 -22.21 -12.46 6.54
C ARG A 228 -22.90 -11.14 6.91
N HIS A 229 -22.32 -10.40 7.84
CA HIS A 229 -22.84 -9.12 8.35
C HIS A 229 -22.39 -7.92 7.51
N VAL A 230 -21.51 -8.13 6.53
CA VAL A 230 -20.86 -7.06 5.76
C VAL A 230 -21.57 -6.84 4.43
N ARG A 231 -21.80 -5.58 4.08
CA ARG A 231 -22.26 -5.19 2.75
C ARG A 231 -21.07 -5.14 1.80
N PHE A 232 -21.14 -5.87 0.69
CA PHE A 232 -20.14 -5.82 -0.37
C PHE A 232 -20.59 -4.94 -1.52
N VAL A 233 -19.68 -4.07 -2.00
CA VAL A 233 -19.87 -3.27 -3.21
C VAL A 233 -18.78 -3.67 -4.21
N ALA A 234 -19.17 -4.01 -5.43
CA ALA A 234 -18.23 -4.33 -6.51
C ALA A 234 -18.21 -3.18 -7.52
N ASP A 235 -17.01 -2.67 -7.80
CA ASP A 235 -16.76 -1.59 -8.76
C ASP A 235 -15.60 -2.02 -9.67
N TYR A 236 -15.93 -2.80 -10.69
CA TYR A 236 -14.95 -3.44 -11.56
C TYR A 236 -14.85 -2.74 -12.90
N ASP A 237 -13.63 -2.47 -13.34
CA ASP A 237 -13.36 -2.06 -14.72
C ASP A 237 -13.38 -3.29 -15.64
N PRO A 238 -14.42 -3.45 -16.49
CA PRO A 238 -14.59 -4.63 -17.33
C PRO A 238 -13.56 -4.74 -18.46
N SER A 239 -12.79 -3.69 -18.71
CA SER A 239 -11.80 -3.64 -19.80
C SER A 239 -10.44 -4.24 -19.41
N LEU A 240 -10.26 -4.65 -18.14
CA LEU A 240 -8.97 -5.14 -17.66
C LEU A 240 -8.56 -6.45 -18.34
N PRO A 241 -7.30 -6.52 -18.84
CA PRO A 241 -6.75 -7.76 -19.36
C PRO A 241 -6.46 -8.77 -18.23
N PRO A 242 -6.27 -10.07 -18.57
CA PRO A 242 -5.90 -11.08 -17.59
C PRO A 242 -4.58 -10.76 -16.88
N VAL A 243 -4.49 -11.12 -15.59
CA VAL A 243 -3.27 -11.12 -14.79
C VAL A 243 -2.45 -12.37 -15.07
N HIS A 244 -1.13 -12.27 -15.10
CA HIS A 244 -0.25 -13.43 -15.14
C HIS A 244 0.02 -13.96 -13.72
N GLY A 245 -0.76 -14.94 -13.26
CA GLY A 245 -0.71 -15.38 -11.88
C GLY A 245 -1.20 -16.80 -11.62
N ASN A 246 -1.09 -17.21 -10.36
CA ASN A 246 -1.67 -18.43 -9.84
C ASN A 246 -3.03 -18.11 -9.21
N ARG A 247 -4.10 -18.72 -9.77
CA ARG A 247 -5.48 -18.43 -9.38
C ARG A 247 -5.76 -18.69 -7.90
N ASP A 248 -5.26 -19.80 -7.35
CA ASP A 248 -5.57 -20.20 -5.98
C ASP A 248 -4.85 -19.32 -4.96
N LEU A 249 -3.59 -18.98 -5.23
CA LEU A 249 -2.82 -18.04 -4.40
C LEU A 249 -3.43 -16.64 -4.44
N LEU A 250 -3.92 -16.17 -5.60
CA LEU A 250 -4.63 -14.89 -5.71
C LEU A 250 -5.94 -14.91 -4.91
N ILE A 251 -6.73 -15.99 -4.97
CA ILE A 251 -7.93 -16.12 -4.13
C ILE A 251 -7.54 -16.05 -2.64
N GLN A 252 -6.47 -16.73 -2.24
CA GLN A 252 -6.02 -16.76 -0.86
C GLN A 252 -5.62 -15.36 -0.34
N ILE A 253 -4.88 -14.57 -1.12
CA ILE A 253 -4.48 -13.22 -0.70
C ILE A 253 -5.68 -12.28 -0.58
N PHE A 254 -6.61 -12.31 -1.55
CA PHE A 254 -7.79 -11.46 -1.48
C PHE A 254 -8.73 -11.90 -0.35
N LEU A 255 -8.84 -13.20 -0.09
CA LEU A 255 -9.59 -13.71 1.06
C LEU A 255 -9.00 -13.22 2.40
N ASN A 256 -7.66 -13.19 2.52
CA ASN A 256 -6.98 -12.65 3.70
C ASN A 256 -7.24 -11.13 3.87
N LEU A 257 -7.17 -10.35 2.78
CA LEU A 257 -7.46 -8.92 2.82
C LEU A 257 -8.92 -8.65 3.19
N VAL A 258 -9.86 -9.37 2.56
CA VAL A 258 -11.29 -9.27 2.87
C VAL A 258 -11.60 -9.70 4.32
N LYS A 259 -10.90 -10.72 4.84
CA LYS A 259 -11.04 -11.13 6.23
C LYS A 259 -10.60 -10.03 7.18
N ASN A 260 -9.45 -9.41 6.93
CA ASN A 260 -8.97 -8.31 7.75
C ASN A 260 -9.93 -7.12 7.73
N ALA A 261 -10.48 -6.79 6.55
CA ALA A 261 -11.49 -5.76 6.39
C ALA A 261 -12.79 -6.10 7.16
N ALA A 262 -13.30 -7.34 7.03
CA ALA A 262 -14.52 -7.78 7.71
C ALA A 262 -14.40 -7.78 9.25
N GLU A 263 -13.19 -7.99 9.77
CA GLU A 263 -12.90 -7.94 11.20
C GLU A 263 -12.73 -6.49 11.71
N ALA A 264 -12.43 -5.53 10.82
CA ALA A 264 -12.23 -4.12 11.17
C ALA A 264 -13.50 -3.28 11.05
N VAL A 265 -14.47 -3.68 10.21
CA VAL A 265 -15.71 -2.92 10.01
C VAL A 265 -16.67 -3.07 11.17
N PRO A 266 -17.53 -2.06 11.44
CA PRO A 266 -18.52 -2.15 12.50
C PRO A 266 -19.56 -3.26 12.22
N ALA A 267 -20.08 -3.88 13.27
CA ALA A 267 -21.08 -4.95 13.19
C ALA A 267 -22.37 -4.49 12.48
N GLN A 268 -22.71 -3.20 12.57
CA GLN A 268 -23.84 -2.59 11.87
C GLN A 268 -23.32 -1.54 10.89
N GLY A 269 -23.71 -1.64 9.62
CA GLY A 269 -23.29 -0.72 8.57
C GLY A 269 -21.86 -0.95 8.06
N GLY A 270 -21.26 -2.12 8.38
CA GLY A 270 -19.97 -2.52 7.81
C GLY A 270 -20.05 -2.68 6.30
N GLU A 271 -19.13 -2.03 5.58
CA GLU A 271 -19.07 -2.06 4.12
C GLU A 271 -17.65 -2.36 3.66
N ILE A 272 -17.55 -3.23 2.65
CA ILE A 272 -16.30 -3.54 1.93
C ILE A 272 -16.56 -3.33 0.45
N GLN A 273 -15.78 -2.43 -0.16
CA GLN A 273 -15.79 -2.22 -1.61
C GLN A 273 -14.59 -2.94 -2.23
N LEU A 274 -14.87 -3.72 -3.28
CA LEU A 274 -13.87 -4.34 -4.15
C LEU A 274 -13.86 -3.55 -5.46
N ALA A 275 -12.76 -2.88 -5.75
CA ALA A 275 -12.64 -2.07 -6.96
C ALA A 275 -11.43 -2.52 -7.78
N THR A 276 -11.57 -2.43 -9.12
CA THR A 276 -10.47 -2.68 -10.05
C THR A 276 -10.31 -1.50 -10.99
N ALA A 277 -9.07 -1.20 -11.38
CA ALA A 277 -8.77 -0.10 -12.29
C ALA A 277 -7.51 -0.38 -13.11
N TYR A 278 -7.46 0.22 -14.31
CA TYR A 278 -6.23 0.31 -15.09
C TYR A 278 -5.50 1.61 -14.77
N GLN A 279 -4.26 1.51 -14.31
CA GLN A 279 -3.45 2.68 -13.97
C GLN A 279 -2.21 2.76 -14.87
N HIS A 280 -2.15 3.80 -15.70
CA HIS A 280 -0.99 4.06 -16.55
C HIS A 280 0.22 4.53 -15.73
N GLY A 281 1.43 4.17 -16.18
CA GLY A 281 2.67 4.75 -15.66
C GLY A 281 3.26 4.09 -14.42
N VAL A 282 2.62 3.06 -13.85
CA VAL A 282 3.18 2.30 -12.73
C VAL A 282 4.24 1.33 -13.26
N ARG A 283 5.51 1.60 -12.93
CA ARG A 283 6.66 0.77 -13.33
C ARG A 283 7.48 0.40 -12.11
N LEU A 284 7.83 -0.88 -12.01
CA LEU A 284 8.71 -1.41 -10.98
C LEU A 284 10.09 -1.66 -11.58
N ALA A 285 11.14 -1.09 -11.00
CA ALA A 285 12.51 -1.46 -11.32
C ALA A 285 12.83 -2.83 -10.73
N VAL A 286 13.35 -3.74 -11.54
CA VAL A 286 13.80 -5.06 -11.06
C VAL A 286 15.21 -4.91 -10.51
N PRO A 287 15.46 -5.18 -9.20
CA PRO A 287 16.78 -5.05 -8.63
C PRO A 287 17.80 -5.95 -9.36
N GLY A 288 18.88 -5.35 -9.87
CA GLY A 288 19.95 -6.07 -10.57
C GLY A 288 19.75 -6.23 -12.07
N SER A 289 18.71 -5.62 -12.66
CA SER A 289 18.53 -5.51 -14.11
C SER A 289 18.05 -4.11 -14.48
N ASP A 290 18.26 -3.71 -15.74
CA ASP A 290 17.70 -2.47 -16.31
C ASP A 290 16.21 -2.62 -16.71
N GLU A 291 15.63 -3.77 -16.44
CA GLU A 291 14.24 -4.09 -16.78
C GLU A 291 13.25 -3.38 -15.85
N ARG A 292 12.15 -2.91 -16.43
CA ARG A 292 11.06 -2.26 -15.72
C ARG A 292 9.76 -2.99 -16.00
N VAL A 293 9.22 -3.66 -14.98
CA VAL A 293 7.92 -4.33 -15.07
C VAL A 293 6.80 -3.32 -14.93
N HIS A 294 5.87 -3.30 -15.86
CA HIS A 294 4.65 -2.51 -15.79
C HIS A 294 3.61 -3.20 -14.91
N LEU A 295 3.02 -2.46 -13.97
CA LEU A 295 1.98 -2.93 -13.03
C LEU A 295 0.69 -2.11 -13.21
N PRO A 296 0.04 -2.18 -14.36
CA PRO A 296 -1.10 -1.30 -14.65
C PRO A 296 -2.40 -1.76 -14.01
N LEU A 297 -2.50 -3.01 -13.59
CA LEU A 297 -3.71 -3.55 -13.00
C LEU A 297 -3.70 -3.35 -11.50
N VAL A 298 -4.65 -2.58 -11.00
CA VAL A 298 -4.81 -2.25 -9.58
C VAL A 298 -6.10 -2.87 -9.06
N VAL A 299 -5.99 -3.67 -8.00
CA VAL A 299 -7.12 -4.16 -7.21
C VAL A 299 -7.12 -3.43 -5.87
N SER A 300 -8.24 -2.81 -5.52
CA SER A 300 -8.42 -2.11 -4.26
C SER A 300 -9.47 -2.79 -3.40
N ILE A 301 -9.13 -3.07 -2.15
CA ILE A 301 -10.06 -3.48 -1.10
C ILE A 301 -10.20 -2.30 -0.14
N ILE A 302 -11.41 -1.76 -0.03
CA ILE A 302 -11.72 -0.55 0.73
C ILE A 302 -12.73 -0.94 1.80
N ASP A 303 -12.44 -0.61 3.05
CA ASP A 303 -13.35 -0.82 4.17
C ASP A 303 -13.63 0.47 4.94
N ASN A 304 -14.77 0.51 5.62
CA ASN A 304 -15.19 1.60 6.50
C ASN A 304 -14.90 1.33 7.98
N GLY A 305 -13.89 0.50 8.27
CA GLY A 305 -13.45 0.13 9.60
C GLY A 305 -12.77 1.26 10.38
N GLU A 306 -12.35 0.95 11.59
CA GLU A 306 -11.70 1.91 12.51
C GLU A 306 -10.33 2.41 12.06
N GLY A 307 -9.74 1.75 11.07
CA GLY A 307 -8.41 2.08 10.55
C GLY A 307 -7.29 1.32 11.26
N VAL A 308 -6.05 1.57 10.79
CA VAL A 308 -4.82 0.98 11.32
C VAL A 308 -4.14 1.98 12.25
N PRO A 309 -3.84 1.62 13.51
CA PRO A 309 -3.08 2.46 14.43
C PRO A 309 -1.76 2.92 13.84
N GLU A 310 -1.34 4.15 14.17
CA GLU A 310 -0.20 4.79 13.52
C GLU A 310 1.13 4.09 13.82
N ASP A 311 1.31 3.61 15.03
CA ASP A 311 2.46 2.84 15.50
C ASP A 311 2.66 1.52 14.76
N LEU A 312 1.57 0.92 14.26
CA LEU A 312 1.61 -0.34 13.51
C LEU A 312 1.82 -0.18 12.02
N ARG A 313 1.59 1.02 11.47
CA ARG A 313 1.64 1.24 10.01
C ARG A 313 2.98 0.88 9.39
N ALA A 314 4.08 1.14 10.10
CA ALA A 314 5.43 0.83 9.63
C ALA A 314 5.70 -0.69 9.57
N HIS A 315 5.01 -1.48 10.38
CA HIS A 315 5.25 -2.91 10.60
C HIS A 315 4.08 -3.80 10.16
N LEU A 316 3.12 -3.23 9.44
CA LEU A 316 1.85 -3.91 9.11
C LEU A 316 2.03 -5.21 8.32
N PHE A 317 3.08 -5.29 7.50
CA PHE A 317 3.42 -6.48 6.70
C PHE A 317 4.50 -7.35 7.34
N ASP A 318 5.00 -6.99 8.52
CA ASP A 318 5.98 -7.80 9.22
C ASP A 318 5.30 -9.06 9.80
N PRO A 319 5.95 -10.23 9.73
CA PRO A 319 5.41 -11.44 10.32
C PRO A 319 5.20 -11.28 11.83
N PHE A 320 4.13 -11.88 12.35
CA PHE A 320 3.74 -11.90 13.77
C PHE A 320 3.25 -10.56 14.34
N VAL A 321 3.17 -9.51 13.55
CA VAL A 321 2.59 -8.23 13.98
C VAL A 321 1.06 -8.32 13.91
N THR A 322 0.40 -8.15 15.05
CA THR A 322 -1.06 -8.19 15.16
C THR A 322 -1.54 -7.46 16.42
N THR A 323 -2.68 -6.77 16.33
CA THR A 323 -3.42 -6.22 17.47
C THR A 323 -4.46 -7.19 18.01
N LYS A 324 -4.75 -8.28 17.27
CA LYS A 324 -5.85 -9.19 17.57
C LYS A 324 -5.40 -10.26 18.55
N HIS A 325 -6.15 -10.48 19.61
CA HIS A 325 -5.84 -11.48 20.66
C HIS A 325 -5.63 -12.90 20.09
N ASN A 326 -6.42 -13.29 19.07
CA ASN A 326 -6.32 -14.58 18.39
C ASN A 326 -5.68 -14.50 17.00
N GLY A 327 -5.07 -13.35 16.66
CA GLY A 327 -4.41 -13.13 15.38
C GLY A 327 -3.02 -13.77 15.35
N THR A 328 -2.69 -14.45 14.26
CA THR A 328 -1.34 -15.02 14.06
C THR A 328 -0.31 -14.01 13.58
N GLY A 329 -0.75 -12.83 13.11
CA GLY A 329 0.13 -11.82 12.49
C GLY A 329 0.76 -12.27 11.16
N LEU A 330 0.35 -13.41 10.59
CA LEU A 330 0.93 -13.96 9.36
C LEU A 330 0.13 -13.62 8.09
N GLY A 331 -1.11 -13.17 8.22
CA GLY A 331 -2.01 -12.97 7.07
C GLY A 331 -1.51 -11.91 6.10
N LEU A 332 -1.16 -10.71 6.56
CA LEU A 332 -0.67 -9.61 5.72
C LEU A 332 0.76 -9.86 5.22
N ALA A 333 1.61 -10.48 6.02
CA ALA A 333 2.93 -10.90 5.59
C ALA A 333 2.84 -11.91 4.42
N LEU A 334 1.91 -12.87 4.48
CA LEU A 334 1.65 -13.80 3.39
C LEU A 334 1.15 -13.07 2.14
N VAL A 335 0.24 -12.11 2.29
CA VAL A 335 -0.23 -11.29 1.18
C VAL A 335 0.94 -10.59 0.49
N ALA A 336 1.80 -9.93 1.27
CA ALA A 336 2.98 -9.23 0.73
C ALA A 336 3.94 -10.20 0.00
N LYS A 337 4.18 -11.39 0.56
CA LYS A 337 5.00 -12.42 -0.09
C LYS A 337 4.40 -12.87 -1.42
N VAL A 338 3.14 -13.31 -1.42
CA VAL A 338 2.49 -13.86 -2.62
C VAL A 338 2.37 -12.80 -3.71
N VAL A 339 2.01 -11.54 -3.36
CA VAL A 339 1.98 -10.43 -4.33
C VAL A 339 3.35 -10.21 -4.94
N ASN A 340 4.39 -10.20 -4.13
CA ASN A 340 5.77 -10.07 -4.61
C ASN A 340 6.20 -11.26 -5.47
N ASP A 341 5.85 -12.48 -5.08
CA ASP A 341 6.12 -13.68 -5.88
C ASP A 341 5.39 -13.67 -7.22
N HIS A 342 4.33 -12.86 -7.39
CA HIS A 342 3.66 -12.56 -8.66
C HIS A 342 4.29 -11.39 -9.42
N GLY A 343 5.36 -10.77 -8.91
CA GLY A 343 5.98 -9.59 -9.48
C GLY A 343 5.16 -8.31 -9.25
N GLY A 344 4.22 -8.34 -8.32
CA GLY A 344 3.35 -7.22 -7.97
C GLY A 344 3.84 -6.41 -6.76
N VAL A 345 3.05 -5.42 -6.39
CA VAL A 345 3.26 -4.55 -5.23
C VAL A 345 1.96 -4.42 -4.45
N ILE A 346 2.04 -4.43 -3.12
CA ILE A 346 0.91 -4.11 -2.24
C ILE A 346 1.17 -2.81 -1.50
N GLU A 347 0.13 -1.99 -1.42
CA GLU A 347 0.12 -0.73 -0.69
C GLU A 347 -1.08 -0.65 0.22
N PHE A 348 -1.00 0.19 1.25
CA PHE A 348 -2.19 0.54 2.03
C PHE A 348 -2.21 2.03 2.36
N ASP A 349 -3.41 2.52 2.57
CA ASP A 349 -3.71 3.84 3.10
C ASP A 349 -4.81 3.66 4.15
N SER A 350 -4.65 4.25 5.32
CA SER A 350 -5.59 4.05 6.41
C SER A 350 -5.84 5.32 7.19
N GLN A 351 -7.12 5.61 7.31
CA GLN A 351 -7.70 6.69 8.09
C GLN A 351 -8.90 6.16 8.87
N PRO A 352 -9.35 6.83 9.91
CA PRO A 352 -10.59 6.47 10.58
C PRO A 352 -11.74 6.36 9.58
N ARG A 353 -12.46 5.25 9.60
CA ARG A 353 -13.59 4.91 8.72
C ARG A 353 -13.23 4.70 7.23
N ARG A 354 -11.95 4.57 6.92
CA ARG A 354 -11.52 4.24 5.56
C ARG A 354 -10.13 3.62 5.53
N THR A 355 -10.05 2.32 5.32
CA THR A 355 -8.79 1.62 5.01
C THR A 355 -8.83 1.14 3.57
N VAL A 356 -7.75 1.31 2.85
CA VAL A 356 -7.60 0.90 1.45
C VAL A 356 -6.34 0.07 1.30
N PHE A 357 -6.48 -1.18 0.91
CA PHE A 357 -5.38 -1.99 0.42
C PHE A 357 -5.39 -2.01 -1.10
N ARG A 358 -4.26 -1.69 -1.74
CA ARG A 358 -4.09 -1.71 -3.20
C ARG A 358 -3.07 -2.77 -3.58
N VAL A 359 -3.46 -3.67 -4.44
CA VAL A 359 -2.58 -4.71 -5.02
C VAL A 359 -2.39 -4.39 -6.50
N CYS A 360 -1.15 -4.07 -6.88
CA CYS A 360 -0.76 -3.80 -8.26
C CYS A 360 -0.14 -5.06 -8.86
N LEU A 361 -0.63 -5.52 -10.01
CA LEU A 361 -0.22 -6.77 -10.63
C LEU A 361 0.19 -6.59 -12.09
N PRO A 362 1.14 -7.42 -12.61
CA PRO A 362 1.51 -7.43 -14.00
C PRO A 362 0.43 -8.11 -14.87
N MET A 363 0.31 -7.67 -16.12
CA MET A 363 -0.59 -8.27 -17.10
C MET A 363 0.04 -9.47 -17.82
N ALA A 364 -0.79 -10.44 -18.23
CA ALA A 364 -0.34 -11.59 -18.98
C ALA A 364 0.21 -11.25 -20.39
N ALA A 365 -0.33 -10.23 -21.04
CA ALA A 365 0.05 -9.88 -22.41
C ALA A 365 1.45 -9.24 -22.55
N GLN A 366 2.02 -8.67 -21.48
CA GLN A 366 3.33 -8.01 -21.54
C GLN A 366 4.50 -9.00 -21.54
N LEU A 367 4.36 -10.15 -20.89
CA LEU A 367 5.42 -11.17 -20.82
C LEU A 367 5.55 -12.01 -22.10
N ILE A 368 4.53 -11.99 -22.96
CA ILE A 368 4.57 -12.71 -24.25
C ILE A 368 5.32 -11.87 -25.33
N SER A 369 5.31 -10.54 -25.20
CA SER A 369 6.00 -9.63 -26.15
C SER A 369 7.51 -9.52 -25.91
N GLU A 370 8.01 -9.85 -24.71
CA GLU A 370 9.43 -9.84 -24.37
C GLU A 370 10.12 -11.20 -24.59
N ALA A 371 9.35 -12.27 -24.81
CA ALA A 371 9.87 -13.62 -25.09
C ALA A 371 9.86 -13.97 -26.60
N ALA A 372 9.42 -13.09 -27.46
CA ALA A 372 9.38 -13.24 -28.93
C ALA A 372 10.37 -12.27 -29.60
#